data_c80e2d1d8434425a8fff2fc193e0602b
#
_entry.id   c80e2d1d8434425a8fff2fc193e0602b
#
_cell.length_a   1.000
_cell.length_b   1.000
_cell.length_c   1.000
_cell.angle_alpha   90.00
_cell.angle_beta   90.00
_cell.angle_gamma   90.00
#
_symmetry.space_group_name_H-M   'P 1'
#
loop_
_entity.id
_entity.type
_entity.pdbx_description
1 polymer ?
#
loop_
_entity_poly.entity_id
_entity_poly.type
_entity_poly.pdbx_seq_one_letter_code
_entity_poly.pdbx_strand_id
1 'polypeptide(L)'
;DKFTNKITKGVFELGSIFKTFTITLALENNLFKPETIIDDIPDEIKCSRYTITEHDELPNNLSLKEILVRSSNIGTIKVARKVGKEKLRQFIENLNLLNTPNLEIDEIGSPLSFSWANKCKLETVSYGHGITTTPLQAANAYASISNGGFLIEPTLIKNKNSNLDKKQIITSETSKKINSILREVVTS
;
A
#
# COMPACT_ATOMS: atom_id res chain seq x y z
N ASP A 1 19.51 -18.80 5.27
CA ASP A 1 20.36 -18.69 6.45
C ASP A 1 19.50 -18.60 7.69
N LYS A 2 19.73 -19.46 8.69
CA LYS A 2 18.93 -19.54 9.92
C LYS A 2 19.11 -18.29 10.84
N PHE A 3 20.18 -17.54 10.61
CA PHE A 3 20.57 -16.40 11.44
C PHE A 3 20.26 -15.04 10.81
N THR A 4 19.67 -15.00 9.62
CA THR A 4 19.32 -13.75 8.96
C THR A 4 18.09 -13.12 9.61
N ASN A 5 18.16 -11.85 9.96
CA ASN A 5 17.01 -11.08 10.44
C ASN A 5 16.03 -10.82 9.29
N LYS A 6 14.97 -11.61 9.23
CA LYS A 6 13.97 -11.51 8.15
C LYS A 6 13.16 -10.21 8.19
N ILE A 7 13.08 -9.54 9.32
CA ILE A 7 12.29 -8.30 9.48
C ILE A 7 13.00 -7.13 8.81
N THR A 8 14.30 -7.03 8.98
CA THR A 8 15.08 -5.90 8.45
C THR A 8 15.74 -6.22 7.11
N LYS A 9 16.17 -7.48 6.88
CA LYS A 9 16.90 -7.89 5.66
C LYS A 9 16.06 -8.65 4.65
N GLY A 10 15.01 -9.35 5.08
CA GLY A 10 14.10 -10.04 4.16
C GLY A 10 13.37 -9.05 3.25
N VAL A 11 13.30 -9.36 1.96
CA VAL A 11 12.62 -8.52 0.95
C VAL A 11 11.54 -9.37 0.28
N PHE A 12 10.29 -8.93 0.37
CA PHE A 12 9.12 -9.69 -0.07
C PHE A 12 8.14 -8.82 -0.84
N GLU A 13 7.38 -9.42 -1.75
CA GLU A 13 6.17 -8.81 -2.28
C GLU A 13 5.09 -8.76 -1.20
N LEU A 14 4.42 -7.61 -1.05
CA LEU A 14 3.41 -7.43 -0.02
C LEU A 14 2.08 -8.12 -0.35
N GLY A 15 1.81 -8.36 -1.64
CA GLY A 15 0.52 -8.89 -2.07
C GLY A 15 -0.63 -7.99 -1.63
N SER A 16 -1.76 -8.61 -1.27
CA SER A 16 -3.02 -7.90 -0.99
C SER A 16 -2.97 -6.88 0.13
N ILE A 17 -2.03 -6.96 1.06
CA ILE A 17 -1.88 -5.92 2.10
C ILE A 17 -1.51 -4.58 1.49
N PHE A 18 -0.89 -4.56 0.31
CA PHE A 18 -0.56 -3.34 -0.41
C PHE A 18 -1.78 -2.54 -0.87
N LYS A 19 -2.94 -3.18 -1.09
CA LYS A 19 -4.20 -2.54 -1.51
C LYS A 19 -4.59 -1.39 -0.57
N THR A 20 -4.26 -1.52 0.72
CA THR A 20 -4.47 -0.47 1.71
C THR A 20 -3.86 0.86 1.29
N PHE A 21 -2.66 0.86 0.73
CA PHE A 21 -2.00 2.10 0.29
C PHE A 21 -2.69 2.71 -0.93
N THR A 22 -3.13 1.88 -1.88
CA THR A 22 -3.88 2.34 -3.06
C THR A 22 -5.21 2.98 -2.66
N ILE A 23 -5.95 2.35 -1.75
CA ILE A 23 -7.24 2.86 -1.25
C ILE A 23 -7.01 4.14 -0.41
N THR A 24 -5.99 4.17 0.44
CA THR A 24 -5.62 5.36 1.21
C THR A 24 -5.36 6.56 0.30
N LEU A 25 -4.61 6.37 -0.77
CA LEU A 25 -4.30 7.44 -1.73
C LEU A 25 -5.55 7.93 -2.47
N ALA A 26 -6.48 7.04 -2.80
CA ALA A 26 -7.75 7.41 -3.43
C ALA A 26 -8.62 8.28 -2.51
N LEU A 27 -8.66 7.96 -1.20
CA LEU A 27 -9.32 8.75 -0.17
C LEU A 27 -8.63 10.11 0.02
N GLU A 28 -7.31 10.14 0.10
CA GLU A 28 -6.51 11.37 0.31
C GLU A 28 -6.70 12.38 -0.83
N ASN A 29 -6.81 11.89 -2.07
CA ASN A 29 -7.08 12.75 -3.22
C ASN A 29 -8.57 13.11 -3.39
N ASN A 30 -9.44 12.73 -2.46
CA ASN A 30 -10.89 12.96 -2.52
C ASN A 30 -11.54 12.44 -3.81
N LEU A 31 -10.96 11.41 -4.42
CA LEU A 31 -11.50 10.80 -5.64
C LEU A 31 -12.72 9.91 -5.36
N PHE A 32 -12.76 9.36 -4.15
CA PHE A 32 -13.81 8.49 -3.67
C PHE A 32 -14.09 8.73 -2.18
N LYS A 33 -15.31 8.42 -1.76
CA LYS A 33 -15.67 8.21 -0.35
C LYS A 33 -15.68 6.70 -0.07
N PRO A 34 -15.63 6.26 1.20
CA PRO A 34 -15.70 4.82 1.53
C PRO A 34 -16.91 4.11 0.91
N GLU A 35 -18.05 4.78 0.83
CA GLU A 35 -19.33 4.27 0.32
C GLU A 35 -19.50 4.45 -1.20
N THR A 36 -18.56 5.10 -1.89
CA THR A 36 -18.65 5.29 -3.34
C THR A 36 -18.61 3.94 -4.04
N ILE A 37 -19.65 3.65 -4.82
CA ILE A 37 -19.72 2.43 -5.61
C ILE A 37 -18.83 2.55 -6.85
N ILE A 38 -18.07 1.52 -7.10
CA ILE A 38 -17.29 1.30 -8.30
C ILE A 38 -18.04 0.25 -9.13
N ASP A 39 -18.66 0.70 -10.20
CA ASP A 39 -19.47 -0.13 -11.09
C ASP A 39 -18.63 -0.87 -12.12
N ASP A 40 -19.22 -1.85 -12.78
CA ASP A 40 -18.67 -2.58 -13.91
C ASP A 40 -17.27 -3.17 -13.64
N ILE A 41 -17.10 -3.80 -12.48
CA ILE A 41 -15.89 -4.56 -12.16
C ILE A 41 -15.96 -5.86 -12.96
N PRO A 42 -15.11 -6.08 -13.98
CA PRO A 42 -15.16 -7.30 -14.78
C PRO A 42 -14.52 -8.47 -14.03
N ASP A 43 -14.81 -9.70 -14.47
CA ASP A 43 -14.23 -10.91 -13.88
C ASP A 43 -12.72 -11.02 -14.15
N GLU A 44 -12.24 -10.40 -15.24
CA GLU A 44 -10.84 -10.41 -15.61
C GLU A 44 -10.38 -9.09 -16.26
N ILE A 45 -9.11 -8.77 -16.10
CA ILE A 45 -8.43 -7.70 -16.84
C ILE A 45 -7.24 -8.28 -17.60
N LYS A 46 -7.24 -8.11 -18.92
CA LYS A 46 -6.08 -8.42 -19.76
C LYS A 46 -5.05 -7.30 -19.68
N CYS A 47 -3.85 -7.66 -19.32
CA CYS A 47 -2.74 -6.73 -19.27
C CYS A 47 -1.51 -7.34 -19.94
N SER A 48 -1.23 -6.89 -21.18
CA SER A 48 -0.21 -7.47 -22.06
C SER A 48 -0.52 -8.98 -22.31
N ARG A 49 0.38 -9.87 -21.95
CA ARG A 49 0.21 -11.33 -22.07
C ARG A 49 -0.40 -11.99 -20.81
N TYR A 50 -0.68 -11.22 -19.77
CA TYR A 50 -1.20 -11.73 -18.52
C TYR A 50 -2.70 -11.43 -18.40
N THR A 51 -3.41 -12.33 -17.75
CA THR A 51 -4.79 -12.10 -17.31
C THR A 51 -4.77 -12.00 -15.79
N ILE A 52 -5.39 -10.94 -15.27
CA ILE A 52 -5.55 -10.71 -13.84
C ILE A 52 -7.00 -11.02 -13.50
N THR A 53 -7.21 -11.87 -12.51
CA THR A 53 -8.52 -12.32 -12.03
C THR A 53 -8.68 -12.01 -10.55
N GLU A 54 -9.90 -12.14 -10.06
CA GLU A 54 -10.19 -12.19 -8.63
C GLU A 54 -9.81 -13.56 -8.05
N HIS A 55 -9.68 -13.65 -6.72
CA HIS A 55 -9.50 -14.92 -6.01
C HIS A 55 -10.82 -15.63 -5.81
N ASP A 56 -11.87 -14.87 -5.51
CA ASP A 56 -13.21 -15.34 -5.22
C ASP A 56 -14.20 -14.70 -6.20
N GLU A 57 -15.38 -15.29 -6.32
CA GLU A 57 -16.50 -14.67 -7.05
C GLU A 57 -16.98 -13.43 -6.28
N LEU A 58 -16.87 -12.28 -6.89
CA LEU A 58 -17.29 -11.00 -6.31
C LEU A 58 -18.38 -10.34 -7.18
N PRO A 59 -19.27 -9.54 -6.56
CA PRO A 59 -20.19 -8.71 -7.32
C PRO A 59 -19.44 -7.76 -8.28
N ASN A 60 -20.02 -7.47 -9.41
CA ASN A 60 -19.47 -6.50 -10.38
C ASN A 60 -19.55 -5.03 -9.93
N ASN A 61 -20.22 -4.76 -8.81
CA ASN A 61 -20.33 -3.46 -8.17
C ASN A 61 -19.93 -3.58 -6.71
N LEU A 62 -18.91 -2.85 -6.29
CA LEU A 62 -18.43 -2.83 -4.90
C LEU A 62 -18.19 -1.37 -4.48
N SER A 63 -18.49 -1.05 -3.24
CA SER A 63 -18.03 0.21 -2.66
C SER A 63 -16.52 0.21 -2.47
N LEU A 64 -15.92 1.39 -2.38
CA LEU A 64 -14.47 1.52 -2.14
C LEU A 64 -14.02 0.71 -0.91
N LYS A 65 -14.80 0.74 0.17
CA LYS A 65 -14.50 -0.04 1.38
C LYS A 65 -14.63 -1.54 1.14
N GLU A 66 -15.65 -2.01 0.42
CA GLU A 66 -15.81 -3.43 0.09
C GLU A 66 -14.69 -3.96 -0.80
N ILE A 67 -14.14 -3.14 -1.71
CA ILE A 67 -12.95 -3.49 -2.49
C ILE A 67 -11.78 -3.87 -1.56
N LEU A 68 -11.57 -3.13 -0.48
CA LEU A 68 -10.51 -3.45 0.48
C LEU A 68 -10.90 -4.64 1.38
N VAL A 69 -12.10 -4.64 1.94
CA VAL A 69 -12.60 -5.68 2.85
C VAL A 69 -12.63 -7.05 2.18
N ARG A 70 -13.13 -7.11 0.95
CA ARG A 70 -13.16 -8.35 0.15
C ARG A 70 -11.88 -8.63 -0.63
N SER A 71 -10.90 -7.76 -0.50
CA SER A 71 -9.60 -7.88 -1.17
C SER A 71 -9.68 -8.02 -2.70
N SER A 72 -10.59 -7.28 -3.35
CA SER A 72 -10.76 -7.30 -4.81
C SER A 72 -9.49 -6.79 -5.53
N ASN A 73 -8.92 -7.61 -6.40
CA ASN A 73 -7.79 -7.24 -7.24
C ASN A 73 -8.22 -6.24 -8.31
N ILE A 74 -9.29 -6.55 -9.03
CA ILE A 74 -9.77 -5.79 -10.18
C ILE A 74 -10.39 -4.48 -9.73
N GLY A 75 -11.15 -4.50 -8.64
CA GLY A 75 -11.64 -3.28 -8.00
C GLY A 75 -10.51 -2.32 -7.63
N THR A 76 -9.43 -2.85 -7.03
CA THR A 76 -8.24 -2.04 -6.69
C THR A 76 -7.56 -1.47 -7.94
N ILE A 77 -7.47 -2.23 -9.02
CA ILE A 77 -6.92 -1.75 -10.30
C ILE A 77 -7.78 -0.60 -10.85
N LYS A 78 -9.10 -0.70 -10.82
CA LYS A 78 -9.99 0.39 -11.26
C LYS A 78 -9.77 1.66 -10.44
N VAL A 79 -9.64 1.53 -9.14
CA VAL A 79 -9.30 2.66 -8.25
C VAL A 79 -7.94 3.25 -8.61
N ALA A 80 -6.91 2.42 -8.78
CA ALA A 80 -5.56 2.87 -9.12
C ALA A 80 -5.49 3.58 -10.48
N ARG A 81 -6.24 3.12 -11.47
CA ARG A 81 -6.35 3.80 -12.78
C ARG A 81 -6.95 5.20 -12.65
N LYS A 82 -7.91 5.38 -11.73
CA LYS A 82 -8.48 6.71 -11.44
C LYS A 82 -7.51 7.61 -10.68
N VAL A 83 -6.73 7.05 -9.76
CA VAL A 83 -5.65 7.75 -9.04
C VAL A 83 -4.55 8.21 -10.01
N GLY A 84 -4.12 7.32 -10.89
CA GLY A 84 -3.07 7.55 -11.86
C GLY A 84 -1.67 7.12 -11.37
N LYS A 85 -0.84 6.72 -12.32
CA LYS A 85 0.47 6.11 -12.09
C LYS A 85 1.42 7.03 -11.31
N GLU A 86 1.52 8.29 -11.68
CA GLU A 86 2.48 9.22 -11.07
C GLU A 86 2.14 9.50 -9.60
N LYS A 87 0.85 9.66 -9.27
CA LYS A 87 0.42 9.86 -7.89
C LYS A 87 0.70 8.62 -7.03
N LEU A 88 0.43 7.41 -7.55
CA LEU A 88 0.71 6.17 -6.84
C LEU A 88 2.22 6.01 -6.62
N ARG A 89 3.03 6.27 -7.63
CA ARG A 89 4.50 6.25 -7.54
C ARG A 89 4.99 7.20 -6.44
N GLN A 90 4.60 8.45 -6.50
CA GLN A 90 5.03 9.47 -5.52
C GLN A 90 4.59 9.11 -4.09
N PHE A 91 3.39 8.55 -3.94
CA PHE A 91 2.90 8.12 -2.63
C PHE A 91 3.74 6.98 -2.05
N ILE A 92 4.08 5.96 -2.86
CA ILE A 92 4.94 4.85 -2.48
C ILE A 92 6.34 5.34 -2.07
N GLU A 93 6.90 6.29 -2.84
CA GLU A 93 8.19 6.93 -2.52
C GLU A 93 8.10 7.72 -1.21
N ASN A 94 7.02 8.46 -0.99
CA ASN A 94 6.79 9.20 0.25
C ASN A 94 6.62 8.31 1.48
N LEU A 95 6.12 7.08 1.31
CA LEU A 95 6.03 6.07 2.37
C LEU A 95 7.35 5.33 2.63
N ASN A 96 8.42 5.69 1.92
CA ASN A 96 9.75 5.07 2.03
C ASN A 96 9.75 3.55 1.73
N LEU A 97 8.83 3.08 0.88
CA LEU A 97 8.70 1.65 0.57
C LEU A 97 9.74 1.13 -0.45
N LEU A 98 10.40 2.02 -1.19
CA LEU A 98 11.35 1.67 -2.27
C LEU A 98 12.81 1.97 -1.92
N ASN A 99 13.08 2.68 -0.85
CA ASN A 99 14.42 3.04 -0.44
C ASN A 99 14.91 2.08 0.65
N THR A 100 16.22 1.88 0.76
CA THR A 100 16.79 1.18 1.91
C THR A 100 16.46 1.94 3.19
N PRO A 101 15.86 1.30 4.21
CA PRO A 101 15.57 1.98 5.47
C PRO A 101 16.84 2.46 6.16
N ASN A 102 16.77 3.63 6.78
CA ASN A 102 17.84 4.10 7.65
C ASN A 102 17.60 3.58 9.07
N LEU A 103 18.38 2.60 9.48
CA LEU A 103 18.30 1.97 10.81
C LEU A 103 19.72 1.71 11.31
N GLU A 104 19.93 1.76 12.62
CA GLU A 104 21.25 1.68 13.26
C GLU A 104 21.81 0.24 13.34
N ILE A 105 21.62 -0.55 12.28
CA ILE A 105 22.19 -1.90 12.11
C ILE A 105 22.65 -2.11 10.67
N ASP A 106 23.63 -2.98 10.47
CA ASP A 106 24.16 -3.28 9.13
C ASP A 106 23.30 -4.30 8.36
N GLU A 107 22.49 -5.09 9.05
CA GLU A 107 21.68 -6.15 8.45
C GLU A 107 20.35 -5.62 7.92
N ILE A 108 20.43 -4.87 6.81
CA ILE A 108 19.28 -4.21 6.17
C ILE A 108 19.15 -4.71 4.73
N GLY A 109 17.92 -5.03 4.32
CA GLY A 109 17.56 -5.37 2.94
C GLY A 109 17.16 -4.15 2.14
N SER A 110 17.47 -4.20 0.85
CA SER A 110 17.05 -3.16 -0.10
C SER A 110 15.94 -3.70 -1.00
N PRO A 111 14.83 -2.98 -1.16
CA PRO A 111 13.80 -3.33 -2.12
C PRO A 111 14.37 -3.52 -3.54
N LEU A 112 13.79 -4.46 -4.29
CA LEU A 112 14.23 -4.70 -5.67
C LEU A 112 13.75 -3.56 -6.56
N SER A 113 14.66 -3.05 -7.39
CA SER A 113 14.33 -2.01 -8.37
C SER A 113 13.42 -2.56 -9.48
N PHE A 114 12.52 -1.74 -9.97
CA PHE A 114 11.68 -2.03 -11.11
C PHE A 114 11.43 -0.77 -11.96
N SER A 115 10.96 -0.95 -13.19
CA SER A 115 10.65 0.17 -14.07
C SER A 115 9.14 0.45 -14.10
N TRP A 116 8.77 1.69 -13.86
CA TRP A 116 7.40 2.18 -14.03
C TRP A 116 6.98 2.31 -15.50
N ALA A 117 7.93 2.22 -16.43
CA ALA A 117 7.63 2.24 -17.87
C ALA A 117 7.02 0.93 -18.38
N ASN A 118 7.15 -0.16 -17.62
CA ASN A 118 6.57 -1.44 -18.02
C ASN A 118 5.04 -1.33 -18.14
N LYS A 119 4.51 -1.94 -19.20
CA LYS A 119 3.06 -2.14 -19.35
C LYS A 119 2.55 -2.91 -18.12
N CYS A 120 1.36 -2.60 -17.67
CA CYS A 120 0.73 -3.24 -16.52
C CYS A 120 1.35 -2.91 -15.14
N LYS A 121 2.35 -2.04 -15.07
CA LYS A 121 3.02 -1.77 -13.80
C LYS A 121 2.10 -1.08 -12.79
N LEU A 122 1.26 -0.17 -13.24
CA LEU A 122 0.24 0.44 -12.39
C LEU A 122 -0.70 -0.62 -11.81
N GLU A 123 -1.21 -1.49 -12.69
CA GLU A 123 -2.15 -2.54 -12.33
C GLU A 123 -1.53 -3.49 -11.30
N THR A 124 -0.37 -4.06 -11.59
CA THR A 124 0.25 -5.07 -10.71
C THR A 124 0.68 -4.48 -9.37
N VAL A 125 1.28 -3.29 -9.36
CA VAL A 125 1.70 -2.62 -8.13
C VAL A 125 0.51 -2.25 -7.26
N SER A 126 -0.62 -1.86 -7.86
CA SER A 126 -1.79 -1.42 -7.09
C SER A 126 -2.30 -2.44 -6.07
N TYR A 127 -2.11 -3.74 -6.34
CA TYR A 127 -2.47 -4.82 -5.42
C TYR A 127 -1.27 -5.62 -4.88
N GLY A 128 -0.05 -5.04 -4.99
CA GLY A 128 1.16 -5.51 -4.32
C GLY A 128 1.99 -6.54 -5.08
N HIS A 129 1.80 -6.69 -6.41
CA HIS A 129 2.61 -7.55 -7.25
C HIS A 129 3.71 -6.78 -7.99
N GLY A 130 4.89 -7.36 -8.08
CA GLY A 130 6.04 -6.74 -8.73
C GLY A 130 6.60 -5.52 -7.98
N ILE A 131 6.28 -5.37 -6.72
CA ILE A 131 6.86 -4.42 -5.77
C ILE A 131 7.30 -5.16 -4.53
N THR A 132 8.53 -4.93 -4.10
CA THR A 132 9.10 -5.59 -2.92
C THR A 132 9.50 -4.57 -1.89
N THR A 133 9.44 -4.96 -0.62
CA THR A 133 9.90 -4.15 0.51
C THR A 133 10.26 -5.06 1.70
N THR A 134 10.85 -4.52 2.75
CA THR A 134 11.08 -5.26 3.97
C THR A 134 9.85 -5.23 4.88
N PRO A 135 9.64 -6.23 5.76
CA PRO A 135 8.59 -6.19 6.77
C PRO A 135 8.64 -4.95 7.67
N LEU A 136 9.84 -4.46 7.99
CA LEU A 136 10.01 -3.23 8.75
C LEU A 136 9.44 -2.02 8.02
N GLN A 137 9.74 -1.87 6.72
CA GLN A 137 9.19 -0.78 5.91
C GLN A 137 7.67 -0.86 5.77
N ALA A 138 7.15 -2.07 5.55
CA ALA A 138 5.72 -2.29 5.49
C ALA A 138 5.04 -1.88 6.80
N ALA A 139 5.57 -2.32 7.95
CA ALA A 139 5.07 -1.95 9.27
C ALA A 139 5.13 -0.43 9.50
N ASN A 140 6.23 0.23 9.10
CA ASN A 140 6.36 1.67 9.23
C ASN A 140 5.37 2.44 8.34
N ALA A 141 5.15 1.98 7.11
CA ALA A 141 4.13 2.57 6.22
C ALA A 141 2.71 2.41 6.79
N TYR A 142 2.38 1.24 7.34
CA TYR A 142 1.10 1.04 8.05
C TYR A 142 0.98 1.93 9.29
N ALA A 143 2.05 2.03 10.10
CA ALA A 143 2.07 2.93 11.24
C ALA A 143 1.79 4.38 10.81
N SER A 144 2.39 4.84 9.70
CA SER A 144 2.21 6.21 9.22
C SER A 144 0.79 6.51 8.75
N ILE A 145 0.10 5.57 8.11
CA ILE A 145 -1.30 5.78 7.73
C ILE A 145 -2.25 5.68 8.93
N SER A 146 -1.85 4.99 10.00
CA SER A 146 -2.72 4.74 11.17
C SER A 146 -2.57 5.77 12.29
N ASN A 147 -1.45 6.48 12.38
CA ASN A 147 -1.12 7.41 13.48
C ASN A 147 -1.56 8.86 13.26
N GLY A 148 -2.45 9.10 12.33
CA GLY A 148 -2.87 10.46 11.93
C GLY A 148 -2.16 10.97 10.67
N GLY A 149 -1.40 10.11 9.99
CA GLY A 149 -0.80 10.41 8.69
C GLY A 149 0.68 10.83 8.73
N PHE A 150 1.39 10.56 9.82
CA PHE A 150 2.77 10.99 9.97
C PHE A 150 3.77 9.85 9.78
N LEU A 151 4.69 10.00 8.82
CA LEU A 151 5.84 9.10 8.70
C LEU A 151 6.84 9.40 9.80
N ILE A 152 7.25 8.35 10.52
CA ILE A 152 8.25 8.41 11.58
C ILE A 152 9.36 7.43 11.21
N GLU A 153 10.59 7.90 11.12
CA GLU A 153 11.74 7.04 10.84
C GLU A 153 11.92 6.01 11.97
N PRO A 154 12.07 4.71 11.65
CA PRO A 154 12.33 3.69 12.65
C PRO A 154 13.73 3.87 13.24
N THR A 155 13.86 3.66 14.55
CA THR A 155 15.15 3.74 15.25
C THR A 155 15.20 2.74 16.41
N LEU A 156 16.39 2.20 16.66
CA LEU A 156 16.68 1.37 17.83
C LEU A 156 17.22 2.19 19.00
N ILE A 157 17.57 3.45 18.76
CA ILE A 157 18.13 4.34 19.77
C ILE A 157 17.00 5.10 20.47
N LYS A 158 16.92 4.96 21.78
CA LYS A 158 15.99 5.75 22.58
C LYS A 158 16.34 7.23 22.46
N ASN A 159 15.57 7.97 21.70
CA ASN A 159 15.77 9.40 21.53
C ASN A 159 15.29 10.14 22.77
N LYS A 160 16.19 10.87 23.44
CA LYS A 160 15.87 11.73 24.60
C LYS A 160 15.19 13.04 24.16
N ASN A 161 15.36 13.44 22.90
CA ASN A 161 14.80 14.67 22.35
C ASN A 161 13.62 14.32 21.46
N SER A 162 12.42 14.70 21.90
CA SER A 162 11.13 14.41 21.25
C SER A 162 10.87 15.16 19.94
N ASN A 163 11.85 15.84 19.35
CA ASN A 163 11.74 16.48 18.03
C ASN A 163 12.08 15.48 16.93
N LEU A 164 11.23 14.48 16.77
CA LEU A 164 11.22 13.66 15.56
C LEU A 164 10.69 14.54 14.42
N ASP A 165 11.44 14.67 13.35
CA ASP A 165 10.96 15.26 12.09
C ASP A 165 9.82 14.39 11.56
N LYS A 166 8.59 14.85 11.81
CA LYS A 166 7.37 14.16 11.39
C LYS A 166 6.96 14.68 10.03
N LYS A 167 7.18 13.88 8.98
CA LYS A 167 6.66 14.20 7.65
C LYS A 167 5.21 13.76 7.56
N GLN A 168 4.28 14.68 7.33
CA GLN A 168 2.89 14.32 7.08
C GLN A 168 2.74 13.78 5.65
N ILE A 169 2.21 12.57 5.53
CA ILE A 169 2.01 11.85 4.26
C ILE A 169 0.56 11.90 3.80
N ILE A 170 -0.38 11.84 4.74
CA ILE A 170 -1.82 11.97 4.52
C ILE A 170 -2.45 12.81 5.62
N THR A 171 -3.65 13.32 5.38
CA THR A 171 -4.42 14.04 6.38
C THR A 171 -4.89 13.13 7.51
N SER A 172 -5.10 13.70 8.70
CA SER A 172 -5.67 12.97 9.83
C SER A 172 -7.09 12.48 9.55
N GLU A 173 -7.82 13.15 8.66
CA GLU A 173 -9.14 12.72 8.22
C GLU A 173 -9.05 11.41 7.40
N THR A 174 -8.14 11.35 6.44
CA THR A 174 -7.88 10.13 5.66
C THR A 174 -7.41 9.00 6.55
N SER A 175 -6.52 9.27 7.51
CA SER A 175 -6.09 8.29 8.50
C SER A 175 -7.27 7.70 9.28
N LYS A 176 -8.22 8.51 9.72
CA LYS A 176 -9.42 8.02 10.41
C LYS A 176 -10.31 7.16 9.50
N LYS A 177 -10.50 7.57 8.24
CA LYS A 177 -11.29 6.81 7.26
C LYS A 177 -10.69 5.43 6.99
N ILE A 178 -9.39 5.37 6.71
CA ILE A 178 -8.74 4.08 6.41
C ILE A 178 -8.70 3.17 7.63
N ASN A 179 -8.47 3.69 8.84
CA ASN A 179 -8.52 2.91 10.08
C ASN A 179 -9.91 2.29 10.32
N SER A 180 -10.98 3.00 9.98
CA SER A 180 -12.34 2.45 10.05
C SER A 180 -12.53 1.28 9.10
N ILE A 181 -12.06 1.41 7.84
CA ILE A 181 -12.16 0.32 6.85
C ILE A 181 -11.29 -0.86 7.27
N LEU A 182 -10.06 -0.64 7.75
CA LEU A 182 -9.18 -1.71 8.22
C LEU A 182 -9.76 -2.48 9.41
N ARG A 183 -10.55 -1.82 10.26
CA ARG A 183 -11.28 -2.52 11.33
C ARG A 183 -12.34 -3.46 10.74
N GLU A 184 -13.07 -3.04 9.71
CA GLU A 184 -14.06 -3.89 9.03
C GLU A 184 -13.39 -5.13 8.39
N VAL A 185 -12.18 -5.02 7.84
CA VAL A 185 -11.42 -6.17 7.30
C VAL A 185 -11.22 -7.28 8.34
N VAL A 186 -11.12 -6.93 9.62
CA VAL A 186 -10.85 -7.90 10.72
C VAL A 186 -12.14 -8.42 11.35
N THR A 187 -13.24 -7.69 11.23
CA THR A 187 -14.51 -8.01 11.93
C THR A 187 -15.61 -8.56 11.02
N SER A 188 -15.40 -8.55 9.70
CA SER A 188 -16.34 -9.08 8.69
C SER A 188 -16.15 -10.58 8.39
#